data_cc4e1913b367417c2478a1406bf9c4d0
#
_entry.id   cc4e1913b367417c2478a1406bf9c4d0
#
_cell.length_a   1.000
_cell.length_b   1.000
_cell.length_c   1.000
_cell.angle_alpha   90.00
_cell.angle_beta   90.00
_cell.angle_gamma   90.00
#
_symmetry.space_group_name_H-M   'P 1'
#
loop_
_entity.id
_entity.type
_entity.pdbx_description
1 polymer ?
#
loop_
_entity_poly.entity_id
_entity_poly.type
_entity_poly.pdbx_seq_one_letter_code
_entity_poly.pdbx_strand_id
1 'polypeptide(L)'
;SEVSDEEVDAAILSERESKTTYDDVDRAVQDTDKVNIDYVGTKDGVAFDGGTAQGQDLVIGSHQFIDGFESGLIGAKKGDEVTLDLTFPESYGNADLAGQAVVFKVTVNNVQEKNMPELDEAFVQEVSDFKTVDEYKESKKQSLLEQKEGQAQAAVENDILKAVVENCQIETTQEAVDANFNNYLLNYTNQAAMYGIDLNTFTSAFYGVDEETFKENYVKNIAKSAVEQRLVFHAIADQEGITVSDEDRDNLATEMGYESKDQMIESAGAYNVDDYLISTKTMKFLVDNAVIK
;
A
#
# COMPACT_ATOMS: atom_id res chain seq x y z
N SER A 1 7.49 -5.22 -20.62
CA SER A 1 7.60 -4.14 -19.62
C SER A 1 8.96 -3.47 -19.76
N GLU A 2 9.03 -2.16 -19.66
CA GLU A 2 10.28 -1.41 -19.63
C GLU A 2 10.32 -0.59 -18.32
N VAL A 3 11.52 -0.40 -17.79
CA VAL A 3 11.77 0.47 -16.62
C VAL A 3 12.69 1.58 -17.06
N SER A 4 12.24 2.83 -16.91
CA SER A 4 13.05 3.99 -17.25
C SER A 4 14.06 4.32 -16.14
N ASP A 5 15.07 5.08 -16.48
CA ASP A 5 16.06 5.52 -15.50
C ASP A 5 15.43 6.48 -14.46
N GLU A 6 14.42 7.26 -14.87
CA GLU A 6 13.65 8.13 -13.97
C GLU A 6 12.89 7.32 -12.89
N GLU A 7 12.35 6.15 -13.25
CA GLU A 7 11.67 5.27 -12.28
C GLU A 7 12.68 4.67 -11.29
N VAL A 8 13.86 4.30 -11.75
CA VAL A 8 14.95 3.84 -10.88
C VAL A 8 15.38 4.95 -9.92
N ASP A 9 15.63 6.15 -10.46
CA ASP A 9 16.05 7.30 -9.65
C ASP A 9 14.95 7.69 -8.62
N ALA A 10 13.67 7.62 -8.98
CA ALA A 10 12.55 7.86 -8.08
C ALA A 10 12.48 6.83 -6.94
N ALA A 11 12.67 5.54 -7.26
CA ALA A 11 12.70 4.48 -6.24
C ALA A 11 13.86 4.65 -5.26
N ILE A 12 15.04 5.01 -5.78
CA ILE A 12 16.23 5.27 -4.95
C ILE A 12 16.03 6.54 -4.12
N LEU A 13 15.42 7.60 -4.68
CA LEU A 13 15.11 8.81 -3.95
C LEU A 13 14.19 8.52 -2.76
N SER A 14 13.12 7.75 -2.96
CA SER A 14 12.22 7.34 -1.89
C SER A 14 12.94 6.58 -0.76
N GLU A 15 13.92 5.73 -1.10
CA GLU A 15 14.70 5.01 -0.11
C GLU A 15 15.66 5.95 0.66
N ARG A 16 16.31 6.90 -0.03
CA ARG A 16 17.12 7.96 0.60
C ARG A 16 16.26 8.84 1.53
N GLU A 17 15.05 9.18 1.10
CA GLU A 17 14.10 9.92 1.93
C GLU A 17 13.71 9.16 3.20
N SER A 18 13.54 7.85 3.13
CA SER A 18 13.25 7.00 4.30
C SER A 18 14.40 6.96 5.33
N LYS A 19 15.62 7.25 4.87
CA LYS A 19 16.84 7.32 5.69
C LYS A 19 17.20 8.74 6.12
N THR A 20 16.36 9.74 5.79
CA THR A 20 16.56 11.12 6.16
C THR A 20 16.54 11.29 7.67
N THR A 21 17.52 12.00 8.21
CA THR A 21 17.57 12.46 9.59
C THR A 21 17.35 13.96 9.68
N TYR A 22 17.07 14.44 10.88
CA TYR A 22 16.85 15.86 11.15
C TYR A 22 17.65 16.27 12.37
N ASP A 23 18.59 17.20 12.19
CA ASP A 23 19.45 17.69 13.25
C ASP A 23 19.06 19.11 13.68
N ASP A 24 19.06 19.37 14.99
CA ASP A 24 18.75 20.68 15.55
C ASP A 24 19.75 21.73 15.08
N VAL A 25 19.25 22.86 14.61
CA VAL A 25 20.09 23.98 14.14
C VAL A 25 19.66 25.30 14.77
N ASP A 26 20.66 26.16 15.01
CA ASP A 26 20.43 27.52 15.53
C ASP A 26 20.62 28.56 14.41
N ARG A 27 19.76 28.42 13.38
CA ARG A 27 19.66 29.34 12.24
C ARG A 27 18.23 29.62 11.88
N ALA A 28 18.00 30.56 10.97
CA ALA A 28 16.68 30.79 10.39
C ALA A 28 16.20 29.58 9.59
N VAL A 29 14.88 29.36 9.62
CA VAL A 29 14.15 28.35 8.85
C VAL A 29 14.43 28.50 7.37
N GLN A 30 14.74 27.42 6.72
CA GLN A 30 14.94 27.29 5.28
C GLN A 30 13.95 26.29 4.67
N ASP A 31 13.89 26.26 3.35
CA ASP A 31 13.14 25.22 2.65
C ASP A 31 13.69 23.83 2.99
N THR A 32 12.79 22.84 3.05
CA THR A 32 13.04 21.46 3.47
C THR A 32 13.36 21.21 4.95
N ASP A 33 13.56 22.25 5.77
CA ASP A 33 13.73 22.09 7.21
C ASP A 33 12.47 21.50 7.86
N LYS A 34 12.64 20.76 8.93
CA LYS A 34 11.54 20.37 9.81
C LYS A 34 11.47 21.34 10.99
N VAL A 35 10.31 21.94 11.17
CA VAL A 35 10.05 22.85 12.28
C VAL A 35 9.06 22.21 13.25
N ASN A 36 9.25 22.43 14.55
CA ASN A 36 8.24 22.15 15.57
C ASN A 36 7.57 23.48 15.92
N ILE A 37 6.22 23.53 15.80
CA ILE A 37 5.46 24.77 15.92
C ILE A 37 4.26 24.61 16.84
N ASP A 38 3.87 25.74 17.47
CA ASP A 38 2.54 25.94 18.01
C ASP A 38 1.82 26.93 17.10
N TYR A 39 0.54 26.73 16.85
CA TYR A 39 -0.23 27.70 16.06
C TYR A 39 -1.66 27.86 16.55
N VAL A 40 -2.21 29.07 16.33
CA VAL A 40 -3.59 29.42 16.55
C VAL A 40 -4.10 30.15 15.31
N GLY A 41 -5.08 29.55 14.62
CA GLY A 41 -5.77 30.14 13.50
C GLY A 41 -7.08 30.81 13.93
N THR A 42 -7.31 32.00 13.44
CA THR A 42 -8.52 32.78 13.71
C THR A 42 -9.17 33.28 12.42
N LYS A 43 -10.49 33.30 12.38
CA LYS A 43 -11.32 33.94 11.36
C LYS A 43 -12.10 35.07 12.05
N ASP A 44 -11.98 36.29 11.55
CA ASP A 44 -12.59 37.49 12.15
C ASP A 44 -12.23 37.64 13.65
N GLY A 45 -11.03 37.24 14.04
CA GLY A 45 -10.53 37.28 15.41
C GLY A 45 -11.04 36.16 16.34
N VAL A 46 -11.79 35.21 15.83
CA VAL A 46 -12.32 34.04 16.58
C VAL A 46 -11.60 32.77 16.12
N ALA A 47 -11.08 32.00 17.08
CA ALA A 47 -10.45 30.70 16.77
C ALA A 47 -11.48 29.73 16.19
N PHE A 48 -11.06 28.94 15.20
CA PHE A 48 -11.91 27.94 14.54
C PHE A 48 -11.43 26.51 14.84
N ASP A 49 -12.33 25.56 14.72
CA ASP A 49 -12.04 24.15 14.96
C ASP A 49 -10.98 23.62 13.98
N GLY A 50 -9.96 22.91 14.50
CA GLY A 50 -8.82 22.42 13.72
C GLY A 50 -7.78 23.49 13.43
N GLY A 51 -8.00 24.75 13.81
CA GLY A 51 -7.05 25.87 13.63
C GLY A 51 -5.99 25.99 14.70
N THR A 52 -5.96 25.13 15.73
CA THR A 52 -5.02 25.25 16.86
C THR A 52 -4.32 23.94 17.12
N ALA A 53 -3.00 23.97 17.25
CA ALA A 53 -2.19 22.86 17.73
C ALA A 53 -0.95 23.32 18.49
N GLN A 54 -0.36 22.43 19.28
CA GLN A 54 0.89 22.62 19.99
C GLN A 54 1.85 21.46 19.68
N GLY A 55 3.13 21.78 19.53
CA GLY A 55 4.18 20.80 19.29
C GLY A 55 4.03 20.06 17.96
N GLN A 56 3.41 20.70 16.97
CA GLN A 56 3.21 20.11 15.64
C GLN A 56 4.52 20.13 14.85
N ASP A 57 4.96 18.98 14.39
CA ASP A 57 6.06 18.88 13.44
C ASP A 57 5.56 19.16 12.01
N LEU A 58 6.32 19.95 11.27
CA LEU A 58 6.04 20.35 9.90
C LEU A 58 7.34 20.42 9.10
N VAL A 59 7.37 19.78 7.93
CA VAL A 59 8.46 19.95 6.96
C VAL A 59 8.11 21.06 6.00
N ILE A 60 8.95 22.06 5.89
CA ILE A 60 8.77 23.21 4.99
C ILE A 60 8.86 22.73 3.53
N GLY A 61 7.86 23.05 2.74
CA GLY A 61 7.73 22.58 1.35
C GLY A 61 6.97 21.24 1.19
N SER A 62 6.44 20.69 2.29
CA SER A 62 5.64 19.45 2.25
C SER A 62 4.21 19.62 1.71
N HIS A 63 3.75 20.86 1.63
CA HIS A 63 2.38 21.23 1.21
C HIS A 63 1.27 20.57 2.06
N GLN A 64 1.54 20.32 3.35
CA GLN A 64 0.56 19.78 4.29
C GLN A 64 -0.40 20.85 4.80
N PHE A 65 0.02 22.12 4.75
CA PHE A 65 -0.79 23.27 5.14
C PHE A 65 -1.25 24.06 3.93
N ILE A 66 -2.18 25.00 4.15
CA ILE A 66 -2.67 25.88 3.10
C ILE A 66 -1.55 26.77 2.53
N ASP A 67 -1.71 27.17 1.28
CA ASP A 67 -0.73 27.98 0.58
C ASP A 67 -0.31 29.23 1.37
N GLY A 68 0.98 29.48 1.44
CA GLY A 68 1.56 30.59 2.17
C GLY A 68 1.92 30.27 3.62
N PHE A 69 1.38 29.21 4.22
CA PHE A 69 1.69 28.89 5.63
C PHE A 69 3.16 28.49 5.82
N GLU A 70 3.60 27.46 5.07
CA GLU A 70 4.98 26.96 5.17
C GLU A 70 6.01 27.99 4.69
N SER A 71 5.77 28.61 3.55
CA SER A 71 6.65 29.64 3.00
C SER A 71 6.74 30.90 3.86
N GLY A 72 5.68 31.20 4.60
CA GLY A 72 5.65 32.34 5.55
C GLY A 72 6.49 32.12 6.79
N LEU A 73 6.92 30.88 7.08
CA LEU A 73 7.82 30.57 8.18
C LEU A 73 9.30 30.65 7.79
N ILE A 74 9.62 30.68 6.49
CA ILE A 74 11.01 30.81 6.03
C ILE A 74 11.61 32.12 6.53
N GLY A 75 12.79 32.04 7.16
CA GLY A 75 13.47 33.17 7.75
C GLY A 75 13.20 33.37 9.24
N ALA A 76 12.16 32.77 9.81
CA ALA A 76 11.92 32.78 11.26
C ALA A 76 12.96 31.93 11.99
N LYS A 77 13.16 32.19 13.28
CA LYS A 77 14.07 31.45 14.14
C LYS A 77 13.33 30.79 15.29
N LYS A 78 13.99 29.87 15.93
CA LYS A 78 13.52 29.29 17.19
C LYS A 78 13.16 30.40 18.20
N GLY A 79 11.95 30.34 18.73
CA GLY A 79 11.38 31.31 19.67
C GLY A 79 10.63 32.46 19.03
N ASP A 80 10.69 32.62 17.71
CA ASP A 80 9.95 33.69 17.02
C ASP A 80 8.45 33.37 16.96
N GLU A 81 7.63 34.43 17.07
CA GLU A 81 6.20 34.43 16.77
C GLU A 81 5.96 35.10 15.42
N VAL A 82 5.39 34.36 14.50
CA VAL A 82 5.08 34.79 13.14
C VAL A 82 3.57 34.92 12.96
N THR A 83 3.12 36.02 12.39
CA THR A 83 1.71 36.22 12.01
C THR A 83 1.56 36.03 10.50
N LEU A 84 0.71 35.12 10.10
CA LEU A 84 0.43 34.78 8.69
C LEU A 84 -0.99 35.13 8.34
N ASP A 85 -1.18 36.04 7.39
CA ASP A 85 -2.46 36.39 6.79
C ASP A 85 -2.67 35.52 5.55
N LEU A 86 -3.58 34.53 5.63
CA LEU A 86 -3.77 33.50 4.61
C LEU A 86 -5.23 33.40 4.18
N THR A 87 -5.47 32.74 3.05
CA THR A 87 -6.82 32.47 2.56
C THR A 87 -6.95 30.96 2.27
N PHE A 88 -8.00 30.33 2.79
CA PHE A 88 -8.30 28.94 2.43
C PHE A 88 -8.67 28.83 0.95
N PRO A 89 -8.27 27.75 0.26
CA PRO A 89 -8.68 27.53 -1.12
C PRO A 89 -10.20 27.38 -1.23
N GLU A 90 -10.77 27.81 -2.37
CA GLU A 90 -12.21 27.69 -2.64
C GLU A 90 -12.71 26.23 -2.60
N SER A 91 -11.84 25.27 -2.89
CA SER A 91 -12.12 23.83 -2.86
C SER A 91 -11.87 23.18 -1.50
N TYR A 92 -11.69 23.97 -0.43
CA TYR A 92 -11.43 23.40 0.90
C TYR A 92 -12.63 22.59 1.41
N GLY A 93 -12.37 21.42 2.00
CA GLY A 93 -13.42 20.48 2.40
C GLY A 93 -14.39 20.98 3.48
N ASN A 94 -14.01 22.01 4.26
CA ASN A 94 -14.89 22.67 5.22
C ASN A 94 -15.49 23.94 4.57
N ALA A 95 -16.80 23.91 4.29
CA ALA A 95 -17.53 24.98 3.63
C ALA A 95 -17.52 26.32 4.40
N ASP A 96 -17.37 26.31 5.72
CA ASP A 96 -17.31 27.53 6.55
C ASP A 96 -15.96 28.24 6.44
N LEU A 97 -14.94 27.54 5.95
CA LEU A 97 -13.59 28.03 5.78
C LEU A 97 -13.19 28.23 4.30
N ALA A 98 -13.85 27.55 3.35
CA ALA A 98 -13.56 27.65 1.92
C ALA A 98 -13.61 29.11 1.44
N GLY A 99 -12.52 29.58 0.80
CA GLY A 99 -12.36 30.97 0.31
C GLY A 99 -12.24 32.02 1.42
N GLN A 100 -12.17 31.65 2.69
CA GLN A 100 -12.15 32.62 3.79
C GLN A 100 -10.73 33.06 4.14
N ALA A 101 -10.59 34.37 4.42
CA ALA A 101 -9.38 34.94 4.99
C ALA A 101 -9.25 34.57 6.47
N VAL A 102 -8.06 34.17 6.87
CA VAL A 102 -7.75 33.74 8.24
C VAL A 102 -6.37 34.28 8.65
N VAL A 103 -6.15 34.38 9.95
CA VAL A 103 -4.88 34.80 10.51
C VAL A 103 -4.36 33.69 11.41
N PHE A 104 -3.15 33.21 11.11
CA PHE A 104 -2.44 32.28 11.98
C PHE A 104 -1.34 33.01 12.77
N LYS A 105 -1.33 32.80 14.07
CA LYS A 105 -0.17 33.10 14.92
C LYS A 105 0.59 31.82 15.17
N VAL A 106 1.84 31.79 14.76
CA VAL A 106 2.68 30.60 14.79
C VAL A 106 3.92 30.89 15.63
N THR A 107 4.19 30.06 16.63
CA THR A 107 5.43 30.09 17.41
C THR A 107 6.34 28.97 16.94
N VAL A 108 7.58 29.30 16.59
CA VAL A 108 8.60 28.31 16.17
C VAL A 108 9.31 27.78 17.41
N ASN A 109 9.02 26.54 17.79
CA ASN A 109 9.61 25.91 18.98
C ASN A 109 10.98 25.32 18.71
N ASN A 110 11.21 24.78 17.51
CA ASN A 110 12.49 24.21 17.09
C ASN A 110 12.65 24.24 15.57
N VAL A 111 13.92 24.27 15.14
CA VAL A 111 14.28 24.18 13.71
C VAL A 111 15.28 23.04 13.55
N GLN A 112 15.02 22.15 12.61
CA GLN A 112 15.88 21.00 12.31
C GLN A 112 16.21 20.98 10.83
N GLU A 113 17.49 20.85 10.53
CA GLU A 113 17.98 20.69 9.16
C GLU A 113 17.75 19.28 8.64
N LYS A 114 17.26 19.16 7.42
CA LYS A 114 17.06 17.87 6.72
C LYS A 114 18.42 17.35 6.25
N ASN A 115 18.81 16.16 6.71
CA ASN A 115 20.00 15.44 6.28
C ASN A 115 19.57 14.18 5.51
N MET A 116 19.39 14.31 4.21
CA MET A 116 19.15 13.17 3.34
C MET A 116 20.50 12.64 2.85
N PRO A 117 20.81 11.33 3.04
CA PRO A 117 22.08 10.77 2.61
C PRO A 117 22.26 10.95 1.08
N GLU A 118 23.48 11.24 0.65
CA GLU A 118 23.82 11.27 -0.77
C GLU A 118 23.82 9.85 -1.35
N LEU A 119 23.54 9.74 -2.67
CA LEU A 119 23.64 8.46 -3.35
C LEU A 119 25.12 8.19 -3.70
N ASP A 120 25.82 7.63 -2.75
CA ASP A 120 27.22 7.25 -2.88
C ASP A 120 27.44 5.79 -2.45
N GLU A 121 28.70 5.33 -2.52
CA GLU A 121 29.05 3.97 -2.13
C GLU A 121 28.80 3.67 -0.65
N ALA A 122 28.89 4.68 0.22
CA ALA A 122 28.65 4.51 1.64
C ALA A 122 27.16 4.25 1.91
N PHE A 123 26.27 5.01 1.27
CA PHE A 123 24.83 4.77 1.32
C PHE A 123 24.48 3.39 0.76
N VAL A 124 25.02 3.03 -0.41
CA VAL A 124 24.75 1.73 -1.04
C VAL A 124 25.12 0.57 -0.11
N GLN A 125 26.28 0.63 0.55
CA GLN A 125 26.73 -0.40 1.49
C GLN A 125 25.95 -0.43 2.80
N GLU A 126 25.29 0.67 3.17
CA GLU A 126 24.39 0.70 4.33
C GLU A 126 23.05 -0.01 4.05
N VAL A 127 22.50 0.18 2.84
CA VAL A 127 21.14 -0.27 2.51
C VAL A 127 21.09 -1.56 1.69
N SER A 128 22.24 -2.10 1.28
CA SER A 128 22.34 -3.29 0.42
C SER A 128 23.68 -4.02 0.56
N ASP A 129 23.78 -5.18 -0.07
CA ASP A 129 25.03 -5.95 -0.16
C ASP A 129 25.92 -5.53 -1.36
N PHE A 130 25.48 -4.54 -2.16
CA PHE A 130 26.22 -4.03 -3.30
C PHE A 130 27.34 -3.10 -2.87
N LYS A 131 28.34 -2.92 -3.75
CA LYS A 131 29.53 -2.11 -3.43
C LYS A 131 29.56 -0.79 -4.16
N THR A 132 28.91 -0.72 -5.33
CA THR A 132 28.90 0.48 -6.17
C THR A 132 27.49 0.97 -6.46
N VAL A 133 27.37 2.25 -6.76
CA VAL A 133 26.10 2.87 -7.13
C VAL A 133 25.52 2.24 -8.40
N ASP A 134 26.38 1.87 -9.36
CA ASP A 134 25.93 1.29 -10.62
C ASP A 134 25.33 -0.12 -10.41
N GLU A 135 25.97 -0.98 -9.60
CA GLU A 135 25.42 -2.29 -9.24
C GLU A 135 24.06 -2.16 -8.54
N TYR A 136 23.95 -1.19 -7.65
CA TYR A 136 22.72 -0.93 -6.91
C TYR A 136 21.59 -0.43 -7.82
N LYS A 137 21.87 0.52 -8.73
CA LYS A 137 20.92 0.99 -9.74
C LYS A 137 20.43 -0.13 -10.65
N GLU A 138 21.34 -0.99 -11.12
CA GLU A 138 20.97 -2.12 -11.95
C GLU A 138 20.08 -3.13 -11.20
N SER A 139 20.39 -3.42 -9.94
CA SER A 139 19.56 -4.28 -9.09
C SER A 139 18.15 -3.68 -8.86
N LYS A 140 18.05 -2.36 -8.62
CA LYS A 140 16.75 -1.67 -8.50
C LYS A 140 15.98 -1.75 -9.82
N LYS A 141 16.65 -1.55 -10.94
CA LYS A 141 16.03 -1.66 -12.28
C LYS A 141 15.47 -3.05 -12.52
N GLN A 142 16.24 -4.08 -12.19
CA GLN A 142 15.81 -5.47 -12.32
C GLN A 142 14.60 -5.77 -11.39
N SER A 143 14.64 -5.33 -10.13
CA SER A 143 13.53 -5.52 -9.20
C SER A 143 12.24 -4.81 -9.65
N LEU A 144 12.35 -3.58 -10.17
CA LEU A 144 11.20 -2.85 -10.73
C LEU A 144 10.66 -3.53 -11.99
N LEU A 145 11.52 -4.10 -12.83
CA LEU A 145 11.11 -4.85 -14.01
C LEU A 145 10.34 -6.10 -13.62
N GLU A 146 10.86 -6.89 -12.69
CA GLU A 146 10.20 -8.09 -12.16
C GLU A 146 8.83 -7.75 -11.53
N GLN A 147 8.76 -6.65 -10.80
CA GLN A 147 7.49 -6.16 -10.24
C GLN A 147 6.47 -5.80 -11.33
N LYS A 148 6.90 -5.06 -12.36
CA LYS A 148 6.02 -4.69 -13.49
C LYS A 148 5.58 -5.92 -14.29
N GLU A 149 6.47 -6.86 -14.52
CA GLU A 149 6.15 -8.11 -15.22
C GLU A 149 5.17 -8.96 -14.41
N GLY A 150 5.37 -9.08 -13.11
CA GLY A 150 4.44 -9.75 -12.21
C GLY A 150 3.05 -9.09 -12.19
N GLN A 151 3.00 -7.75 -12.16
CA GLN A 151 1.72 -7.02 -12.23
C GLN A 151 1.02 -7.20 -13.58
N ALA A 152 1.77 -7.14 -14.68
CA ALA A 152 1.22 -7.37 -16.02
C ALA A 152 0.71 -8.80 -16.19
N GLN A 153 1.46 -9.79 -15.70
CA GLN A 153 1.05 -11.18 -15.69
C GLN A 153 -0.24 -11.40 -14.89
N ALA A 154 -0.30 -10.86 -13.66
CA ALA A 154 -1.51 -10.95 -12.82
C ALA A 154 -2.73 -10.28 -13.48
N ALA A 155 -2.54 -9.16 -14.17
CA ALA A 155 -3.62 -8.51 -14.91
C ALA A 155 -4.14 -9.40 -16.05
N VAL A 156 -3.24 -10.00 -16.82
CA VAL A 156 -3.61 -10.94 -17.90
C VAL A 156 -4.35 -12.16 -17.33
N GLU A 157 -3.85 -12.74 -16.26
CA GLU A 157 -4.50 -13.88 -15.59
C GLU A 157 -5.91 -13.53 -15.09
N ASN A 158 -6.08 -12.36 -14.49
CA ASN A 158 -7.40 -11.88 -14.04
C ASN A 158 -8.37 -11.66 -15.21
N ASP A 159 -7.91 -11.07 -16.31
CA ASP A 159 -8.74 -10.85 -17.49
C ASP A 159 -9.16 -12.18 -18.14
N ILE A 160 -8.24 -13.14 -18.24
CA ILE A 160 -8.54 -14.50 -18.75
C ILE A 160 -9.54 -15.18 -17.84
N LEU A 161 -9.31 -15.19 -16.52
CA LEU A 161 -10.19 -15.81 -15.55
C LEU A 161 -11.61 -15.22 -15.60
N LYS A 162 -11.70 -13.89 -15.64
CA LYS A 162 -12.96 -13.18 -15.77
C LYS A 162 -13.70 -13.60 -17.05
N ALA A 163 -13.01 -13.59 -18.18
CA ALA A 163 -13.60 -13.99 -19.46
C ALA A 163 -14.09 -15.46 -19.46
N VAL A 164 -13.33 -16.36 -18.82
CA VAL A 164 -13.73 -17.78 -18.71
C VAL A 164 -14.95 -17.92 -17.80
N VAL A 165 -14.94 -17.32 -16.61
CA VAL A 165 -16.05 -17.40 -15.63
C VAL A 165 -17.34 -16.82 -16.22
N GLU A 166 -17.27 -15.66 -16.89
CA GLU A 166 -18.42 -15.00 -17.52
C GLU A 166 -19.07 -15.86 -18.65
N ASN A 167 -18.31 -16.74 -19.25
CA ASN A 167 -18.81 -17.65 -20.30
C ASN A 167 -19.22 -19.04 -19.79
N CYS A 168 -19.10 -19.30 -18.49
CA CYS A 168 -19.51 -20.55 -17.86
C CYS A 168 -20.91 -20.44 -17.21
N GLN A 169 -21.65 -21.56 -17.22
CA GLN A 169 -22.81 -21.72 -16.35
C GLN A 169 -22.36 -22.44 -15.09
N ILE A 170 -22.36 -21.71 -13.97
CA ILE A 170 -21.79 -22.20 -12.70
C ILE A 170 -22.93 -22.30 -11.67
N GLU A 171 -23.12 -23.48 -11.12
CA GLU A 171 -24.04 -23.72 -10.00
C GLU A 171 -23.19 -23.91 -8.72
N THR A 172 -23.33 -22.97 -7.77
CA THR A 172 -22.69 -23.07 -6.46
C THR A 172 -23.66 -23.61 -5.42
N THR A 173 -23.16 -24.39 -4.45
CA THR A 173 -23.95 -24.75 -3.29
C THR A 173 -23.82 -23.69 -2.21
N GLN A 174 -24.91 -23.44 -1.47
CA GLN A 174 -24.87 -22.49 -0.34
C GLN A 174 -23.84 -22.89 0.70
N GLU A 175 -23.71 -24.21 0.98
CA GLU A 175 -22.74 -24.73 1.93
C GLU A 175 -21.29 -24.38 1.56
N ALA A 176 -20.92 -24.49 0.27
CA ALA A 176 -19.58 -24.12 -0.19
C ALA A 176 -19.33 -22.62 -0.08
N VAL A 177 -20.33 -21.79 -0.38
CA VAL A 177 -20.24 -20.33 -0.25
C VAL A 177 -20.11 -19.95 1.23
N ASP A 178 -20.91 -20.54 2.12
CA ASP A 178 -20.87 -20.26 3.55
C ASP A 178 -19.53 -20.67 4.18
N ALA A 179 -18.96 -21.80 3.76
CA ALA A 179 -17.64 -22.23 4.23
C ALA A 179 -16.55 -21.22 3.85
N ASN A 180 -16.53 -20.76 2.60
CA ASN A 180 -15.58 -19.73 2.15
C ASN A 180 -15.84 -18.38 2.82
N PHE A 181 -17.10 -17.98 2.99
CA PHE A 181 -17.48 -16.77 3.71
C PHE A 181 -16.88 -16.77 5.14
N ASN A 182 -17.04 -17.85 5.88
CA ASN A 182 -16.52 -17.97 7.22
C ASN A 182 -14.97 -17.89 7.27
N ASN A 183 -14.30 -18.50 6.28
CA ASN A 183 -12.84 -18.44 6.17
C ASN A 183 -12.35 -17.01 5.88
N TYR A 184 -12.96 -16.31 4.92
CA TYR A 184 -12.60 -14.91 4.63
C TYR A 184 -12.91 -13.99 5.81
N LEU A 185 -14.06 -14.16 6.46
CA LEU A 185 -14.42 -13.38 7.64
C LEU A 185 -13.42 -13.58 8.78
N LEU A 186 -12.99 -14.82 9.02
CA LEU A 186 -11.95 -15.12 10.01
C LEU A 186 -10.63 -14.43 9.66
N ASN A 187 -10.23 -14.45 8.38
CA ASN A 187 -8.99 -13.78 7.94
C ASN A 187 -9.05 -12.28 8.17
N TYR A 188 -10.16 -11.60 7.83
CA TYR A 188 -10.33 -10.18 8.11
C TYR A 188 -10.37 -9.86 9.61
N THR A 189 -11.00 -10.74 10.41
CA THR A 189 -11.02 -10.60 11.87
C THR A 189 -9.60 -10.71 12.46
N ASN A 190 -8.81 -11.67 11.98
CA ASN A 190 -7.41 -11.82 12.40
C ASN A 190 -6.57 -10.61 11.96
N GLN A 191 -6.81 -10.08 10.76
CA GLN A 191 -6.13 -8.88 10.29
C GLN A 191 -6.46 -7.67 11.16
N ALA A 192 -7.72 -7.45 11.53
CA ALA A 192 -8.13 -6.40 12.47
C ALA A 192 -7.42 -6.55 13.83
N ALA A 193 -7.35 -7.78 14.34
CA ALA A 193 -6.66 -8.09 15.60
C ALA A 193 -5.15 -7.76 15.55
N MET A 194 -4.48 -7.91 14.40
CA MET A 194 -3.08 -7.50 14.24
C MET A 194 -2.88 -5.99 14.41
N TYR A 195 -3.89 -5.17 14.09
CA TYR A 195 -3.90 -3.73 14.37
C TYR A 195 -4.40 -3.38 15.78
N GLY A 196 -4.78 -4.38 16.60
CA GLY A 196 -5.31 -4.17 17.94
C GLY A 196 -6.72 -3.58 17.97
N ILE A 197 -7.50 -3.72 16.90
CA ILE A 197 -8.86 -3.19 16.75
C ILE A 197 -9.85 -4.31 16.44
N ASP A 198 -11.14 -4.06 16.64
CA ASP A 198 -12.22 -4.96 16.23
C ASP A 198 -12.52 -4.85 14.71
N LEU A 199 -13.28 -5.82 14.20
CA LEU A 199 -13.62 -5.88 12.79
C LEU A 199 -14.43 -4.67 12.32
N ASN A 200 -15.36 -4.16 13.13
CA ASN A 200 -16.17 -2.99 12.76
C ASN A 200 -15.32 -1.72 12.63
N THR A 201 -14.39 -1.51 13.56
CA THR A 201 -13.42 -0.40 13.48
C THR A 201 -12.52 -0.55 12.26
N PHE A 202 -12.05 -1.78 11.97
CA PHE A 202 -11.25 -2.08 10.81
C PHE A 202 -11.99 -1.77 9.51
N THR A 203 -13.23 -2.26 9.35
CA THR A 203 -14.02 -2.04 8.13
C THR A 203 -14.37 -0.57 7.92
N SER A 204 -14.69 0.15 9.00
CA SER A 204 -14.95 1.59 8.93
C SER A 204 -13.71 2.39 8.52
N ALA A 205 -12.53 2.05 9.07
CA ALA A 205 -11.30 2.77 8.81
C ALA A 205 -10.72 2.49 7.41
N PHE A 206 -10.76 1.23 6.94
CA PHE A 206 -10.08 0.81 5.71
C PHE A 206 -11.01 0.70 4.49
N TYR A 207 -12.31 0.50 4.70
CA TYR A 207 -13.30 0.32 3.63
C TYR A 207 -14.41 1.37 3.65
N GLY A 208 -14.49 2.20 4.70
CA GLY A 208 -15.49 3.26 4.80
C GLY A 208 -16.93 2.77 5.03
N VAL A 209 -17.10 1.52 5.49
CA VAL A 209 -18.40 0.89 5.73
C VAL A 209 -18.46 0.20 7.09
N ASP A 210 -19.65 -0.01 7.63
CA ASP A 210 -19.84 -0.84 8.82
C ASP A 210 -19.61 -2.34 8.54
N GLU A 211 -19.46 -3.11 9.62
CA GLU A 211 -19.17 -4.55 9.54
C GLU A 211 -20.25 -5.34 8.79
N GLU A 212 -21.54 -5.00 8.94
CA GLU A 212 -22.64 -5.71 8.30
C GLU A 212 -22.65 -5.46 6.79
N THR A 213 -22.51 -4.20 6.39
CA THR A 213 -22.36 -3.81 4.98
C THR A 213 -21.13 -4.47 4.34
N PHE A 214 -20.02 -4.54 5.09
CA PHE A 214 -18.81 -5.21 4.63
C PHE A 214 -19.03 -6.71 4.40
N LYS A 215 -19.67 -7.40 5.35
CA LYS A 215 -19.98 -8.83 5.23
C LYS A 215 -20.85 -9.12 4.01
N GLU A 216 -21.93 -8.36 3.80
CA GLU A 216 -22.89 -8.59 2.73
C GLU A 216 -22.33 -8.20 1.34
N ASN A 217 -21.65 -7.07 1.23
CA ASN A 217 -21.26 -6.52 -0.06
C ASN A 217 -19.84 -6.92 -0.50
N TYR A 218 -18.95 -7.28 0.45
CA TYR A 218 -17.58 -7.64 0.12
C TYR A 218 -17.31 -9.13 0.38
N VAL A 219 -17.44 -9.58 1.64
CA VAL A 219 -17.04 -10.95 2.01
C VAL A 219 -17.87 -12.00 1.28
N LYS A 220 -19.17 -11.81 1.18
CA LYS A 220 -20.09 -12.73 0.51
C LYS A 220 -19.81 -12.83 -1.00
N ASN A 221 -19.53 -11.71 -1.65
CA ASN A 221 -19.21 -11.69 -3.07
C ASN A 221 -17.86 -12.35 -3.35
N ILE A 222 -16.84 -12.07 -2.54
CA ILE A 222 -15.52 -12.71 -2.64
C ILE A 222 -15.66 -14.23 -2.42
N ALA A 223 -16.41 -14.65 -1.40
CA ALA A 223 -16.63 -16.05 -1.10
C ALA A 223 -17.31 -16.79 -2.27
N LYS A 224 -18.34 -16.19 -2.85
CA LYS A 224 -19.03 -16.75 -4.02
C LYS A 224 -18.10 -16.85 -5.23
N SER A 225 -17.38 -15.78 -5.55
CA SER A 225 -16.42 -15.76 -6.67
C SER A 225 -15.32 -16.80 -6.49
N ALA A 226 -14.81 -17.01 -5.28
CA ALA A 226 -13.79 -18.02 -5.02
C ALA A 226 -14.31 -19.45 -5.29
N VAL A 227 -15.58 -19.73 -4.91
CA VAL A 227 -16.20 -21.03 -5.20
C VAL A 227 -16.40 -21.21 -6.72
N GLU A 228 -16.87 -20.17 -7.41
CA GLU A 228 -17.08 -20.20 -8.87
C GLU A 228 -15.76 -20.44 -9.62
N GLN A 229 -14.71 -19.72 -9.27
CA GLN A 229 -13.38 -19.87 -9.86
C GLN A 229 -12.83 -21.29 -9.66
N ARG A 230 -12.92 -21.81 -8.43
CA ARG A 230 -12.46 -23.15 -8.13
C ARG A 230 -13.20 -24.21 -8.94
N LEU A 231 -14.52 -24.12 -9.06
CA LEU A 231 -15.32 -25.04 -9.85
C LEU A 231 -14.92 -25.01 -11.34
N VAL A 232 -14.67 -23.83 -11.88
CA VAL A 232 -14.19 -23.65 -13.25
C VAL A 232 -12.83 -24.29 -13.45
N PHE A 233 -11.88 -24.04 -12.56
CA PHE A 233 -10.55 -24.64 -12.65
C PHE A 233 -10.58 -26.16 -12.60
N HIS A 234 -11.34 -26.74 -11.68
CA HIS A 234 -11.48 -28.20 -11.60
C HIS A 234 -12.16 -28.78 -12.85
N ALA A 235 -13.21 -28.14 -13.36
CA ALA A 235 -13.87 -28.60 -14.57
C ALA A 235 -12.97 -28.58 -15.81
N ILE A 236 -12.15 -27.53 -15.96
CA ILE A 236 -11.16 -27.46 -17.03
C ILE A 236 -10.05 -28.49 -16.82
N ALA A 237 -9.55 -28.65 -15.59
CA ALA A 237 -8.52 -29.62 -15.27
C ALA A 237 -8.97 -31.04 -15.61
N ASP A 238 -10.20 -31.40 -15.26
CA ASP A 238 -10.78 -32.70 -15.58
C ASP A 238 -10.93 -32.91 -17.09
N GLN A 239 -11.38 -31.89 -17.82
CA GLN A 239 -11.55 -31.96 -19.27
C GLN A 239 -10.21 -32.10 -20.01
N GLU A 240 -9.21 -31.36 -19.58
CA GLU A 240 -7.89 -31.28 -20.22
C GLU A 240 -6.88 -32.32 -19.66
N GLY A 241 -7.31 -33.12 -18.66
CA GLY A 241 -6.46 -34.14 -18.04
C GLY A 241 -5.31 -33.55 -17.20
N ILE A 242 -5.48 -32.36 -16.64
CA ILE A 242 -4.51 -31.72 -15.76
C ILE A 242 -4.58 -32.40 -14.39
N THR A 243 -3.45 -32.98 -13.97
CA THR A 243 -3.35 -33.71 -12.70
C THR A 243 -2.18 -33.20 -11.87
N VAL A 244 -2.22 -33.48 -10.58
CA VAL A 244 -1.13 -33.17 -9.64
C VAL A 244 -0.28 -34.43 -9.43
N SER A 245 1.02 -34.29 -9.65
CA SER A 245 2.00 -35.34 -9.39
C SER A 245 2.74 -35.12 -8.06
N ASP A 246 3.49 -36.13 -7.62
CA ASP A 246 4.35 -35.99 -6.45
C ASP A 246 5.47 -34.97 -6.70
N GLU A 247 5.96 -34.87 -7.95
CA GLU A 247 6.95 -33.87 -8.35
C GLU A 247 6.39 -32.43 -8.22
N ASP A 248 5.14 -32.20 -8.59
CA ASP A 248 4.48 -30.89 -8.39
C ASP A 248 4.44 -30.50 -6.91
N ARG A 249 4.14 -31.46 -6.02
CA ARG A 249 4.13 -31.23 -4.58
C ARG A 249 5.53 -31.00 -4.00
N ASP A 250 6.53 -31.73 -4.47
CA ASP A 250 7.92 -31.56 -4.05
C ASP A 250 8.47 -30.20 -4.49
N ASN A 251 8.15 -29.74 -5.72
CA ASN A 251 8.50 -28.42 -6.22
C ASN A 251 7.84 -27.31 -5.41
N LEU A 252 6.54 -27.42 -5.15
CA LEU A 252 5.81 -26.43 -4.35
C LEU A 252 6.36 -26.35 -2.93
N ALA A 253 6.68 -27.50 -2.30
CA ALA A 253 7.26 -27.52 -0.96
C ALA A 253 8.60 -26.77 -0.92
N THR A 254 9.44 -26.99 -1.92
CA THR A 254 10.72 -26.29 -2.06
C THR A 254 10.53 -24.78 -2.24
N GLU A 255 9.61 -24.37 -3.13
CA GLU A 255 9.29 -22.97 -3.40
C GLU A 255 8.77 -22.24 -2.14
N MET A 256 7.93 -22.93 -1.36
CA MET A 256 7.36 -22.38 -0.11
C MET A 256 8.29 -22.50 1.10
N GLY A 257 9.49 -23.06 0.94
CA GLY A 257 10.50 -23.17 2.01
C GLY A 257 10.23 -24.28 3.03
N TYR A 258 9.42 -25.28 2.67
CA TYR A 258 9.24 -26.48 3.49
C TYR A 258 10.39 -27.46 3.27
N GLU A 259 10.73 -28.25 4.31
CA GLU A 259 11.76 -29.28 4.22
C GLU A 259 11.35 -30.47 3.32
N SER A 260 10.03 -30.72 3.20
CA SER A 260 9.46 -31.77 2.36
C SER A 260 7.99 -31.51 2.03
N LYS A 261 7.47 -32.18 0.97
CA LYS A 261 6.03 -32.19 0.66
C LYS A 261 5.19 -32.73 1.82
N ASP A 262 5.70 -33.70 2.56
CA ASP A 262 4.96 -34.31 3.67
C ASP A 262 4.75 -33.27 4.81
N GLN A 263 5.76 -32.47 5.13
CA GLN A 263 5.64 -31.35 6.08
C GLN A 263 4.65 -30.30 5.59
N MET A 264 4.69 -29.94 4.32
CA MET A 264 3.74 -29.00 3.72
C MET A 264 2.30 -29.54 3.80
N ILE A 265 2.09 -30.82 3.45
CA ILE A 265 0.79 -31.51 3.50
C ILE A 265 0.26 -31.60 4.92
N GLU A 266 1.12 -31.88 5.90
CA GLU A 266 0.74 -31.90 7.32
C GLU A 266 0.28 -30.53 7.81
N SER A 267 0.95 -29.47 7.36
CA SER A 267 0.65 -28.08 7.72
C SER A 267 -0.61 -27.53 7.04
N ALA A 268 -0.73 -27.71 5.73
CA ALA A 268 -1.76 -27.06 4.90
C ALA A 268 -2.96 -27.97 4.58
N GLY A 269 -2.80 -29.28 4.73
CA GLY A 269 -3.77 -30.31 4.32
C GLY A 269 -3.60 -30.71 2.86
N ALA A 270 -3.64 -32.03 2.59
CA ALA A 270 -3.45 -32.58 1.24
C ALA A 270 -4.41 -31.98 0.21
N TYR A 271 -5.70 -31.82 0.58
CA TYR A 271 -6.70 -31.23 -0.30
C TYR A 271 -6.35 -29.79 -0.71
N ASN A 272 -5.93 -28.97 0.21
CA ASN A 272 -5.59 -27.56 -0.07
C ASN A 272 -4.36 -27.43 -0.96
N VAL A 273 -3.36 -28.31 -0.75
CA VAL A 273 -2.15 -28.39 -1.59
C VAL A 273 -2.51 -28.77 -3.03
N ASP A 274 -3.33 -29.79 -3.21
CA ASP A 274 -3.75 -30.27 -4.52
C ASP A 274 -4.67 -29.27 -5.23
N ASP A 275 -5.60 -28.65 -4.52
CA ASP A 275 -6.48 -27.60 -5.02
C ASP A 275 -5.68 -26.37 -5.53
N TYR A 276 -4.68 -25.95 -4.77
CA TYR A 276 -3.75 -24.89 -5.18
C TYR A 276 -2.99 -25.27 -6.46
N LEU A 277 -2.42 -26.46 -6.52
CA LEU A 277 -1.66 -26.96 -7.67
C LEU A 277 -2.56 -27.12 -8.92
N ILE A 278 -3.76 -27.65 -8.77
CA ILE A 278 -4.75 -27.72 -9.87
C ILE A 278 -5.05 -26.33 -10.39
N SER A 279 -5.33 -25.38 -9.50
CA SER A 279 -5.65 -23.99 -9.88
C SER A 279 -4.50 -23.34 -10.63
N THR A 280 -3.27 -23.46 -10.13
CA THR A 280 -2.06 -22.90 -10.75
C THR A 280 -1.77 -23.51 -12.12
N LYS A 281 -1.85 -24.85 -12.22
CA LYS A 281 -1.61 -25.55 -13.51
C LYS A 281 -2.69 -25.24 -14.54
N THR A 282 -3.95 -25.10 -14.10
CA THR A 282 -5.05 -24.73 -14.98
C THR A 282 -4.94 -23.28 -15.43
N MET A 283 -4.55 -22.34 -14.55
CA MET A 283 -4.32 -20.97 -14.95
C MET A 283 -3.19 -20.90 -15.99
N LYS A 284 -2.07 -21.61 -15.75
CA LYS A 284 -0.99 -21.69 -16.73
C LYS A 284 -1.47 -22.23 -18.09
N PHE A 285 -2.27 -23.28 -18.10
CA PHE A 285 -2.87 -23.82 -19.32
C PHE A 285 -3.73 -22.77 -20.02
N LEU A 286 -4.55 -22.02 -19.31
CA LEU A 286 -5.40 -20.96 -19.85
C LEU A 286 -4.56 -19.83 -20.46
N VAL A 287 -3.50 -19.38 -19.79
CA VAL A 287 -2.58 -18.34 -20.29
C VAL A 287 -1.87 -18.82 -21.55
N ASP A 288 -1.33 -20.03 -21.55
CA ASP A 288 -0.59 -20.62 -22.68
C ASP A 288 -1.49 -20.80 -23.93
N ASN A 289 -2.80 -20.92 -23.77
CA ASN A 289 -3.76 -21.09 -24.86
C ASN A 289 -4.62 -19.84 -25.14
N ALA A 290 -4.43 -18.74 -24.40
CA ALA A 290 -5.19 -17.52 -24.60
C ALA A 290 -4.74 -16.78 -25.86
N VAL A 291 -5.70 -16.27 -26.63
CA VAL A 291 -5.44 -15.35 -27.74
C VAL A 291 -5.68 -13.93 -27.26
N ILE A 292 -4.59 -13.26 -26.87
CA ILE A 292 -4.64 -11.85 -26.45
C ILE A 292 -4.77 -11.00 -27.73
N LYS A 293 -5.87 -10.25 -27.82
CA LYS A 293 -6.16 -9.36 -28.96
C LYS A 293 -5.79 -7.92 -28.65
#